data_f716832628d60457c451681937f12053
#
_entry.id   f716832628d60457c451681937f12053
#
_cell.length_a   1.000
_cell.length_b   1.000
_cell.length_c   1.000
_cell.angle_alpha   90.00
_cell.angle_beta   90.00
_cell.angle_gamma   90.00
#
_symmetry.space_group_name_H-M   'P 1'
#
loop_
_entity.id
_entity.type
_entity.pdbx_description
1 polymer ?
#
loop_
_entity_poly.entity_id
_entity_poly.type
_entity_poly.pdbx_seq_one_letter_code
_entity_poly.pdbx_strand_id
1 'polypeptide(L)'
;VLNKTNIKLALILYSLWALPIKASELSVLPMKERAAFIDKVTELRVKTLLPSLMKQHNIDMWLMISREYNEDPILKTFLPATWLSARRTTILVFALNKQGEVDALAIAPYSIGTVFKKAWDKQQQPDQWLALVELIEQYQPKNIALNTSKIWAHADGLVVSDFNALKSALPNKYLNKLISAEPLAVAWLEQRIPEEIAMYKKAVAIAHQIIAEGFSSKVITVGKTTTTDLTWWFRERVRELKLQTWFHPSVSIQRADKTTFDHETSFSEGDEQIIQAGDLLHVDFGITYLRLNTDTQQHAYVLKENETQAPEYLINALKRGNQLQDIFTSHFAIGKTGNEVLKESRAEAIAKGLKPTIYTHPIGYHGHAAGTTLGMWDSQQGVAGDGDYPLHLNTAYSIELNNAVYIEPWNKEIRIMLEEDAFFDSSGVWYLDGRQTELLLIK
;
A
#
# COMPACT_ATOMS: atom_id res chain seq x y z
N VAL A 1 -33.99 8.49 -76.93
CA VAL A 1 -33.89 9.69 -76.09
C VAL A 1 -33.68 9.22 -74.61
N LEU A 2 -32.43 9.20 -74.19
CA LEU A 2 -32.10 8.80 -72.78
C LEU A 2 -31.45 10.00 -72.15
N ASN A 3 -32.07 10.45 -71.08
CA ASN A 3 -31.65 11.57 -70.22
C ASN A 3 -30.51 11.15 -69.27
N LYS A 4 -29.39 11.85 -69.29
CA LYS A 4 -28.28 11.68 -68.34
C LYS A 4 -28.50 12.55 -67.11
N THR A 5 -28.76 11.94 -65.96
CA THR A 5 -28.83 12.65 -64.69
C THR A 5 -27.45 12.61 -64.03
N ASN A 6 -26.85 13.76 -63.80
CA ASN A 6 -25.59 13.96 -63.12
C ASN A 6 -25.83 13.85 -61.56
N ILE A 7 -25.23 12.86 -60.91
CA ILE A 7 -25.17 12.79 -59.45
C ILE A 7 -23.87 13.45 -59.02
N LYS A 8 -23.96 14.62 -58.39
CA LYS A 8 -22.85 15.27 -57.68
C LYS A 8 -22.72 14.63 -56.29
N LEU A 9 -21.63 13.89 -56.09
CA LEU A 9 -21.23 13.36 -54.79
C LEU A 9 -20.62 14.51 -53.97
N ALA A 10 -21.29 14.98 -52.95
CA ALA A 10 -20.76 15.92 -51.96
C ALA A 10 -19.98 15.16 -50.92
N LEU A 11 -18.64 15.24 -50.92
CA LEU A 11 -17.78 14.80 -49.83
C LEU A 11 -17.93 15.77 -48.66
N ILE A 12 -18.62 15.32 -47.62
CA ILE A 12 -18.64 16.01 -46.33
C ILE A 12 -17.40 15.56 -45.55
N LEU A 13 -16.39 16.41 -45.50
CA LEU A 13 -15.24 16.28 -44.59
C LEU A 13 -15.73 16.55 -43.17
N TYR A 14 -15.91 15.49 -42.34
CA TYR A 14 -16.02 15.62 -40.92
C TYR A 14 -14.62 15.93 -40.35
N SER A 15 -14.35 17.19 -40.07
CA SER A 15 -13.23 17.58 -39.21
C SER A 15 -13.58 17.16 -37.80
N LEU A 16 -13.04 16.04 -37.34
CA LEU A 16 -13.00 15.68 -35.91
C LEU A 16 -12.16 16.75 -35.17
N TRP A 17 -12.83 17.72 -34.60
CA TRP A 17 -12.23 18.56 -33.60
C TRP A 17 -12.00 17.67 -32.36
N ALA A 18 -10.74 17.27 -32.15
CA ALA A 18 -10.31 16.72 -30.87
C ALA A 18 -10.52 17.82 -29.82
N LEU A 19 -11.59 17.73 -29.05
CA LEU A 19 -11.77 18.53 -27.86
C LEU A 19 -10.58 18.22 -26.94
N PRO A 20 -9.87 19.25 -26.43
CA PRO A 20 -8.84 18.99 -25.44
C PRO A 20 -9.50 18.28 -24.27
N ILE A 21 -9.05 17.07 -23.96
CA ILE A 21 -9.39 16.38 -22.72
C ILE A 21 -8.87 17.31 -21.63
N LYS A 22 -9.79 18.04 -20.98
CA LYS A 22 -9.47 18.77 -19.76
C LYS A 22 -8.90 17.73 -18.80
N ALA A 23 -7.62 17.87 -18.44
CA ALA A 23 -7.06 17.12 -17.33
C ALA A 23 -8.05 17.23 -16.18
N SER A 24 -8.60 16.11 -15.73
CA SER A 24 -9.55 16.11 -14.63
C SER A 24 -8.78 16.68 -13.43
N GLU A 25 -9.28 17.77 -12.90
CA GLU A 25 -8.72 18.36 -11.67
C GLU A 25 -8.66 17.26 -10.62
N LEU A 26 -7.47 17.04 -10.01
CA LEU A 26 -7.25 16.04 -8.97
C LEU A 26 -8.26 16.24 -7.84
N SER A 27 -9.34 15.48 -7.85
CA SER A 27 -10.45 15.64 -6.92
C SER A 27 -10.20 14.85 -5.64
N VAL A 28 -9.67 15.54 -4.64
CA VAL A 28 -9.46 15.01 -3.29
C VAL A 28 -10.61 15.44 -2.39
N LEU A 29 -11.24 14.50 -1.68
CA LEU A 29 -12.38 14.80 -0.79
C LEU A 29 -12.00 15.84 0.28
N PRO A 30 -12.91 16.75 0.65
CA PRO A 30 -12.77 17.61 1.82
C PRO A 30 -12.57 16.80 3.11
N MET A 31 -11.87 17.36 4.11
CA MET A 31 -11.53 16.65 5.36
C MET A 31 -12.74 16.04 6.08
N LYS A 32 -13.88 16.72 6.10
CA LYS A 32 -15.11 16.21 6.72
C LYS A 32 -15.64 14.97 6.02
N GLU A 33 -15.56 14.93 4.68
CA GLU A 33 -16.01 13.80 3.88
C GLU A 33 -15.03 12.62 4.00
N ARG A 34 -13.71 12.91 4.09
CA ARG A 34 -12.70 11.88 4.38
C ARG A 34 -12.98 11.22 5.73
N ALA A 35 -13.26 12.01 6.77
CA ALA A 35 -13.57 11.48 8.09
C ALA A 35 -14.82 10.59 8.05
N ALA A 36 -15.89 11.05 7.41
CA ALA A 36 -17.11 10.26 7.26
C ALA A 36 -16.89 8.95 6.49
N PHE A 37 -16.06 8.97 5.44
CA PHE A 37 -15.72 7.77 4.69
C PHE A 37 -14.92 6.78 5.55
N ILE A 38 -13.88 7.25 6.24
CA ILE A 38 -13.02 6.41 7.11
C ILE A 38 -13.87 5.74 8.20
N ASP A 39 -14.75 6.50 8.87
CA ASP A 39 -15.59 5.96 9.94
C ASP A 39 -16.58 4.93 9.40
N LYS A 40 -17.20 5.19 8.23
CA LYS A 40 -18.08 4.24 7.54
C LYS A 40 -17.36 2.94 7.15
N VAL A 41 -16.15 3.04 6.58
CA VAL A 41 -15.36 1.86 6.20
C VAL A 41 -14.98 1.04 7.44
N THR A 42 -14.54 1.70 8.52
CA THR A 42 -14.21 1.02 9.78
C THR A 42 -15.42 0.26 10.32
N GLU A 43 -16.60 0.88 10.33
CA GLU A 43 -17.85 0.23 10.76
C GLU A 43 -18.20 -0.98 9.87
N LEU A 44 -18.13 -0.83 8.54
CA LEU A 44 -18.40 -1.92 7.60
C LEU A 44 -17.45 -3.10 7.82
N ARG A 45 -16.14 -2.84 7.92
CA ARG A 45 -15.12 -3.88 8.17
C ARG A 45 -15.38 -4.63 9.48
N VAL A 46 -15.69 -3.90 10.56
CA VAL A 46 -16.02 -4.52 11.87
C VAL A 46 -17.30 -5.37 11.75
N LYS A 47 -18.28 -4.94 10.97
CA LYS A 47 -19.56 -5.66 10.83
C LYS A 47 -19.48 -6.85 9.87
N THR A 48 -18.72 -6.74 8.77
CA THR A 48 -18.75 -7.74 7.69
C THR A 48 -17.52 -8.63 7.63
N LEU A 49 -16.33 -8.09 7.91
CA LEU A 49 -15.06 -8.81 7.80
C LEU A 49 -14.65 -9.45 9.13
N LEU A 50 -14.65 -8.68 10.21
CA LEU A 50 -14.09 -9.11 11.51
C LEU A 50 -14.76 -10.40 12.06
N PRO A 51 -16.09 -10.62 11.99
CA PRO A 51 -16.68 -11.84 12.51
C PRO A 51 -16.19 -13.11 11.83
N SER A 52 -15.95 -13.06 10.53
CA SER A 52 -15.40 -14.19 9.77
C SER A 52 -13.94 -14.45 10.12
N LEU A 53 -13.13 -13.39 10.25
CA LEU A 53 -11.73 -13.50 10.66
C LEU A 53 -11.57 -14.06 12.09
N MET A 54 -12.36 -13.59 13.05
CA MET A 54 -12.33 -14.11 14.42
C MET A 54 -12.68 -15.60 14.47
N LYS A 55 -13.69 -16.03 13.70
CA LYS A 55 -14.08 -17.45 13.58
C LYS A 55 -12.98 -18.27 12.90
N GLN A 56 -12.41 -17.78 11.77
CA GLN A 56 -11.36 -18.46 11.03
C GLN A 56 -10.12 -18.74 11.90
N HIS A 57 -9.78 -17.80 12.76
CA HIS A 57 -8.63 -17.90 13.65
C HIS A 57 -8.96 -18.42 15.05
N ASN A 58 -10.20 -18.89 15.27
CA ASN A 58 -10.68 -19.43 16.56
C ASN A 58 -10.47 -18.46 17.73
N ILE A 59 -10.78 -17.18 17.55
CA ILE A 59 -10.62 -16.14 18.56
C ILE A 59 -12.02 -15.74 19.06
N ASP A 60 -12.29 -15.97 20.34
CA ASP A 60 -13.55 -15.58 20.99
C ASP A 60 -13.54 -14.12 21.44
N MET A 61 -12.40 -13.63 21.92
CA MET A 61 -12.23 -12.26 22.36
C MET A 61 -10.88 -11.70 21.89
N TRP A 62 -10.91 -10.51 21.28
CA TRP A 62 -9.72 -9.75 20.90
C TRP A 62 -9.62 -8.48 21.76
N LEU A 63 -8.56 -8.34 22.50
CA LEU A 63 -8.34 -7.27 23.46
C LEU A 63 -7.16 -6.40 23.01
N MET A 64 -7.40 -5.11 22.84
CA MET A 64 -6.39 -4.11 22.51
C MET A 64 -6.29 -3.06 23.62
N ILE A 65 -5.08 -2.79 24.06
CA ILE A 65 -4.79 -1.84 25.13
C ILE A 65 -3.72 -0.89 24.65
N SER A 66 -4.00 0.41 24.72
CA SER A 66 -3.04 1.44 24.32
C SER A 66 -3.13 2.65 25.23
N ARG A 67 -2.00 3.35 25.36
CA ARG A 67 -1.94 4.66 26.03
C ARG A 67 -1.79 5.77 24.98
N GLU A 68 -2.27 6.95 25.35
CA GLU A 68 -2.12 8.16 24.53
C GLU A 68 -0.64 8.39 24.17
N TYR A 69 -0.36 8.61 22.89
CA TYR A 69 0.97 8.78 22.27
C TYR A 69 1.85 7.51 22.23
N ASN A 70 1.30 6.36 22.62
CA ASN A 70 1.96 5.06 22.46
C ASN A 70 0.93 4.03 22.01
N GLU A 71 0.37 4.30 20.84
CA GLU A 71 -0.70 3.51 20.29
C GLU A 71 -0.19 2.25 19.60
N ASP A 72 -0.89 1.16 19.88
CA ASP A 72 -0.84 -0.07 19.12
C ASP A 72 -1.20 0.20 17.65
N PRO A 73 -0.40 -0.25 16.65
CA PRO A 73 -0.67 -0.01 15.23
C PRO A 73 -2.03 -0.53 14.78
N ILE A 74 -2.48 -1.67 15.30
CA ILE A 74 -3.79 -2.24 15.00
C ILE A 74 -4.90 -1.37 15.59
N LEU A 75 -4.79 -1.00 16.87
CA LEU A 75 -5.78 -0.14 17.53
C LEU A 75 -6.00 1.17 16.75
N LYS A 76 -4.95 1.76 16.20
CA LYS A 76 -5.05 2.98 15.39
C LYS A 76 -5.99 2.82 14.20
N THR A 77 -6.09 1.63 13.61
CA THR A 77 -6.97 1.37 12.47
C THR A 77 -8.46 1.40 12.84
N PHE A 78 -8.78 1.24 14.12
CA PHE A 78 -10.14 1.24 14.65
C PHE A 78 -10.59 2.59 15.23
N LEU A 79 -9.66 3.52 15.47
CA LEU A 79 -10.00 4.82 16.03
C LEU A 79 -10.87 5.64 15.06
N PRO A 80 -11.84 6.42 15.56
CA PRO A 80 -12.58 7.36 14.71
C PRO A 80 -11.62 8.30 13.96
N ALA A 81 -12.00 8.74 12.78
CA ALA A 81 -11.16 9.63 11.98
C ALA A 81 -10.86 10.97 12.67
N THR A 82 -11.69 11.35 13.65
CA THR A 82 -11.49 12.56 14.49
C THR A 82 -10.54 12.36 15.65
N TRP A 83 -10.09 11.13 15.91
CA TRP A 83 -9.10 10.84 16.95
C TRP A 83 -7.72 10.69 16.34
N LEU A 84 -6.87 11.68 16.56
CA LEU A 84 -5.49 11.68 16.06
C LEU A 84 -4.55 10.82 16.94
N SER A 85 -4.98 10.53 18.17
CA SER A 85 -4.32 9.64 19.13
C SER A 85 -5.37 8.95 20.00
N ALA A 86 -4.98 7.87 20.68
CA ALA A 86 -5.75 7.30 21.77
C ALA A 86 -5.90 8.33 22.91
N ARG A 87 -6.75 8.05 23.90
CA ARG A 87 -6.96 8.95 25.03
C ARG A 87 -6.63 8.22 26.34
N ARG A 88 -5.67 8.75 27.09
CA ARG A 88 -5.20 8.13 28.36
C ARG A 88 -4.89 6.64 28.15
N THR A 89 -5.63 5.75 28.83
CA THR A 89 -5.64 4.32 28.54
C THR A 89 -6.92 3.98 27.81
N THR A 90 -6.79 3.64 26.53
CA THR A 90 -7.88 3.17 25.67
C THR A 90 -7.84 1.65 25.63
N ILE A 91 -8.92 1.00 26.05
CA ILE A 91 -9.08 -0.45 25.99
C ILE A 91 -10.27 -0.75 25.09
N LEU A 92 -10.00 -1.43 23.98
CA LEU A 92 -11.01 -1.89 23.02
C LEU A 92 -11.14 -3.39 23.09
N VAL A 93 -12.38 -3.87 23.08
CA VAL A 93 -12.70 -5.30 23.15
C VAL A 93 -13.62 -5.66 22.01
N PHE A 94 -13.22 -6.65 21.23
CA PHE A 94 -14.11 -7.37 20.32
C PHE A 94 -14.42 -8.73 20.95
N ALA A 95 -15.69 -9.04 21.08
CA ALA A 95 -16.14 -10.32 21.62
C ALA A 95 -17.17 -10.97 20.72
N LEU A 96 -16.98 -12.25 20.39
CA LEU A 96 -18.00 -13.02 19.68
C LEU A 96 -19.17 -13.29 20.64
N ASN A 97 -20.38 -12.86 20.25
CA ASN A 97 -21.59 -13.14 20.99
C ASN A 97 -22.18 -14.51 20.59
N LYS A 98 -23.26 -14.92 21.27
CA LYS A 98 -23.92 -16.21 21.05
C LYS A 98 -24.53 -16.35 19.65
N GLN A 99 -24.79 -15.24 18.96
CA GLN A 99 -25.30 -15.20 17.59
C GLN A 99 -24.15 -15.32 16.56
N GLY A 100 -22.90 -15.29 17.03
CA GLY A 100 -21.70 -15.32 16.18
C GLY A 100 -21.42 -13.99 15.50
N GLU A 101 -21.97 -12.88 16.02
CA GLU A 101 -21.64 -11.52 15.66
C GLU A 101 -20.57 -10.97 16.60
N VAL A 102 -19.96 -9.86 16.25
CA VAL A 102 -18.94 -9.20 17.07
C VAL A 102 -19.55 -8.03 17.81
N ASP A 103 -19.50 -8.09 19.14
CA ASP A 103 -19.73 -6.94 19.98
C ASP A 103 -18.44 -6.13 20.09
N ALA A 104 -18.48 -4.88 19.66
CA ALA A 104 -17.37 -3.93 19.77
C ALA A 104 -17.57 -3.00 20.94
N LEU A 105 -16.72 -3.11 21.96
CA LEU A 105 -16.90 -2.51 23.27
C LEU A 105 -15.65 -1.68 23.66
N ALA A 106 -15.87 -0.58 24.36
CA ALA A 106 -14.81 0.24 24.95
C ALA A 106 -14.90 0.25 26.46
N ILE A 107 -13.83 -0.16 27.14
CA ILE A 107 -13.70 0.07 28.59
C ILE A 107 -13.35 1.55 28.82
N ALA A 108 -14.33 2.38 28.51
CA ALA A 108 -14.30 3.83 28.61
C ALA A 108 -15.65 4.33 29.13
N PRO A 109 -15.69 5.50 29.82
CA PRO A 109 -16.95 6.07 30.33
C PRO A 109 -17.80 6.73 29.21
N TYR A 110 -17.44 6.51 27.94
CA TYR A 110 -18.12 7.00 26.75
C TYR A 110 -17.91 6.01 25.58
N SER A 111 -18.79 6.08 24.60
CA SER A 111 -18.63 5.34 23.33
C SER A 111 -17.54 5.98 22.47
N ILE A 112 -16.80 5.16 21.71
CA ILE A 112 -15.72 5.61 20.84
C ILE A 112 -16.18 5.51 19.38
N GLY A 113 -16.39 6.66 18.75
CA GLY A 113 -16.99 6.74 17.41
C GLY A 113 -18.36 6.07 17.35
N THR A 114 -18.69 5.54 16.17
CA THR A 114 -19.92 4.77 15.93
C THR A 114 -19.75 3.27 16.20
N VAL A 115 -18.51 2.81 16.29
CA VAL A 115 -18.17 1.37 16.38
C VAL A 115 -18.24 0.85 17.81
N PHE A 116 -17.58 1.51 18.75
CA PHE A 116 -17.41 0.96 20.08
C PHE A 116 -18.42 1.52 21.06
N LYS A 117 -19.25 0.65 21.61
CA LYS A 117 -20.21 1.02 22.66
C LYS A 117 -19.49 1.14 24.01
N LYS A 118 -19.90 2.13 24.81
CA LYS A 118 -19.46 2.26 26.21
C LYS A 118 -19.74 0.96 26.96
N ALA A 119 -18.72 0.41 27.63
CA ALA A 119 -18.82 -0.78 28.48
C ALA A 119 -18.25 -0.56 29.89
N TRP A 120 -18.05 0.69 30.30
CA TRP A 120 -17.57 1.02 31.66
C TRP A 120 -18.42 2.13 32.28
N ASP A 121 -19.00 1.82 33.43
CA ASP A 121 -19.60 2.83 34.32
C ASP A 121 -18.66 3.11 35.50
N LYS A 122 -17.95 4.22 35.41
CA LYS A 122 -16.97 4.62 36.41
C LYS A 122 -17.58 4.91 37.82
N GLN A 123 -18.90 5.18 37.87
CA GLN A 123 -19.55 5.38 39.19
C GLN A 123 -19.83 4.08 39.89
N GLN A 124 -20.11 3.00 39.14
CA GLN A 124 -20.31 1.68 39.70
C GLN A 124 -18.99 0.94 39.94
N GLN A 125 -18.05 1.02 39.01
CA GLN A 125 -16.72 0.43 39.09
C GLN A 125 -15.65 1.51 38.86
N PRO A 126 -15.00 2.05 39.91
CA PRO A 126 -13.99 3.10 39.75
C PRO A 126 -12.71 2.66 39.02
N ASP A 127 -12.40 1.38 39.07
CA ASP A 127 -11.20 0.79 38.48
C ASP A 127 -11.47 0.26 37.07
N GLN A 128 -10.72 0.77 36.10
CA GLN A 128 -10.84 0.38 34.70
C GLN A 128 -10.47 -1.08 34.41
N TRP A 129 -9.46 -1.59 35.12
CA TRP A 129 -9.02 -2.97 34.97
C TRP A 129 -10.04 -3.97 35.55
N LEU A 130 -10.65 -3.62 36.68
CA LEU A 130 -11.74 -4.43 37.23
C LEU A 130 -12.98 -4.41 36.34
N ALA A 131 -13.31 -3.26 35.73
CA ALA A 131 -14.38 -3.19 34.75
C ALA A 131 -14.11 -4.08 33.51
N LEU A 132 -12.86 -4.16 33.05
CA LEU A 132 -12.46 -5.12 32.00
C LEU A 132 -12.65 -6.57 32.45
N VAL A 133 -12.25 -6.91 33.69
CA VAL A 133 -12.43 -8.25 34.23
C VAL A 133 -13.91 -8.63 34.33
N GLU A 134 -14.78 -7.74 34.78
CA GLU A 134 -16.22 -7.94 34.84
C GLU A 134 -16.79 -8.24 33.43
N LEU A 135 -16.34 -7.52 32.41
CA LEU A 135 -16.72 -7.79 31.01
C LEU A 135 -16.25 -9.16 30.54
N ILE A 136 -15.01 -9.54 30.84
CA ILE A 136 -14.46 -10.87 30.52
C ILE A 136 -15.26 -11.99 31.21
N GLU A 137 -15.65 -11.78 32.46
CA GLU A 137 -16.50 -12.72 33.21
C GLU A 137 -17.90 -12.86 32.59
N GLN A 138 -18.46 -11.78 32.05
CA GLN A 138 -19.76 -11.80 31.38
C GLN A 138 -19.72 -12.64 30.08
N TYR A 139 -18.66 -12.49 29.26
CA TYR A 139 -18.54 -13.21 27.98
C TYR A 139 -17.99 -14.62 28.12
N GLN A 140 -17.21 -14.91 29.18
CA GLN A 140 -16.59 -16.20 29.45
C GLN A 140 -15.84 -16.79 28.25
N PRO A 141 -14.94 -16.03 27.59
CA PRO A 141 -14.27 -16.47 26.38
C PRO A 141 -13.42 -17.72 26.64
N LYS A 142 -13.29 -18.60 25.64
CA LYS A 142 -12.37 -19.73 25.67
C LYS A 142 -10.92 -19.28 25.55
N ASN A 143 -10.72 -18.22 24.76
CA ASN A 143 -9.42 -17.57 24.60
C ASN A 143 -9.55 -16.04 24.51
N ILE A 144 -8.47 -15.33 24.86
CA ILE A 144 -8.35 -13.88 24.83
C ILE A 144 -7.09 -13.57 24.02
N ALA A 145 -7.26 -13.04 22.83
CA ALA A 145 -6.16 -12.71 21.93
C ALA A 145 -5.63 -11.30 22.20
N LEU A 146 -4.31 -11.16 22.27
CA LEU A 146 -3.55 -9.94 22.54
C LEU A 146 -2.61 -9.66 21.37
N ASN A 147 -2.39 -8.40 21.05
CA ASN A 147 -1.47 -8.00 19.98
C ASN A 147 -0.01 -8.19 20.41
N THR A 148 0.44 -9.42 20.27
CA THR A 148 1.82 -9.85 20.47
C THR A 148 2.27 -10.68 19.28
N SER A 149 3.45 -10.40 18.74
CA SER A 149 4.01 -11.09 17.59
C SER A 149 5.52 -11.20 17.70
N LYS A 150 6.10 -12.22 17.04
CA LYS A 150 7.54 -12.36 16.87
C LYS A 150 8.00 -12.00 15.46
N ILE A 151 7.06 -11.88 14.52
CA ILE A 151 7.31 -11.68 13.10
C ILE A 151 6.92 -10.26 12.70
N TRP A 152 5.66 -9.89 12.88
CA TRP A 152 5.15 -8.58 12.44
C TRP A 152 5.09 -7.56 13.56
N ALA A 153 5.92 -6.53 13.47
CA ALA A 153 5.89 -5.40 14.42
C ALA A 153 4.51 -4.72 14.48
N HIS A 154 3.75 -4.72 13.39
CA HIS A 154 2.38 -4.21 13.35
C HIS A 154 1.40 -4.97 14.25
N ALA A 155 1.66 -6.23 14.51
CA ALA A 155 0.83 -7.10 15.36
C ALA A 155 1.40 -7.25 16.79
N ASP A 156 2.47 -6.53 17.14
CA ASP A 156 3.17 -6.56 18.47
C ASP A 156 3.02 -5.23 19.21
N GLY A 157 1.79 -4.68 19.22
CA GLY A 157 1.53 -3.35 19.79
C GLY A 157 1.28 -3.32 21.30
N LEU A 158 1.13 -4.46 21.99
CA LEU A 158 0.89 -4.50 23.42
C LEU A 158 2.19 -4.28 24.20
N VAL A 159 2.30 -3.13 24.87
CA VAL A 159 3.50 -2.81 25.66
C VAL A 159 3.57 -3.61 26.97
N VAL A 160 4.77 -3.92 27.40
CA VAL A 160 5.04 -4.78 28.59
C VAL A 160 4.35 -4.27 29.85
N SER A 161 4.30 -2.96 30.09
CA SER A 161 3.64 -2.38 31.27
C SER A 161 2.14 -2.64 31.30
N ASP A 162 1.46 -2.54 30.13
CA ASP A 162 0.03 -2.77 30.03
C ASP A 162 -0.28 -4.27 30.08
N PHE A 163 0.59 -5.12 29.52
CA PHE A 163 0.50 -6.57 29.68
C PHE A 163 0.63 -6.99 31.15
N ASN A 164 1.58 -6.42 31.90
CA ASN A 164 1.74 -6.71 33.31
C ASN A 164 0.54 -6.23 34.14
N ALA A 165 0.00 -5.04 33.86
CA ALA A 165 -1.21 -4.55 34.52
C ALA A 165 -2.41 -5.47 34.26
N LEU A 166 -2.61 -5.90 32.99
CA LEU A 166 -3.65 -6.87 32.62
C LEU A 166 -3.48 -8.18 33.41
N LYS A 167 -2.27 -8.75 33.44
CA LYS A 167 -2.00 -10.00 34.20
C LYS A 167 -2.26 -9.87 35.69
N SER A 168 -1.96 -8.72 36.26
CA SER A 168 -2.20 -8.47 37.69
C SER A 168 -3.68 -8.35 38.04
N ALA A 169 -4.49 -7.88 37.10
CA ALA A 169 -5.95 -7.73 37.26
C ALA A 169 -6.72 -9.03 37.00
N LEU A 170 -6.23 -9.86 36.05
CA LEU A 170 -6.94 -11.05 35.60
C LEU A 170 -6.93 -12.17 36.66
N PRO A 171 -8.09 -12.83 36.93
CA PRO A 171 -8.14 -14.07 37.64
C PRO A 171 -7.33 -15.18 36.97
N ASN A 172 -6.70 -16.06 37.75
CA ASN A 172 -5.85 -17.16 37.28
C ASN A 172 -6.50 -18.00 36.15
N LYS A 173 -7.81 -18.23 36.23
CA LYS A 173 -8.56 -19.00 35.20
C LYS A 173 -8.50 -18.41 33.80
N TYR A 174 -8.21 -17.10 33.68
CA TYR A 174 -8.09 -16.42 32.38
C TYR A 174 -6.65 -16.26 31.93
N LEU A 175 -5.67 -16.30 32.81
CA LEU A 175 -4.25 -16.18 32.44
C LEU A 175 -3.82 -17.26 31.44
N ASN A 176 -4.32 -18.49 31.59
CA ASN A 176 -4.03 -19.61 30.69
C ASN A 176 -4.83 -19.55 29.37
N LYS A 177 -5.69 -18.54 29.19
CA LYS A 177 -6.48 -18.32 27.97
C LYS A 177 -5.91 -17.20 27.11
N LEU A 178 -4.84 -16.55 27.56
CA LEU A 178 -4.17 -15.50 26.78
C LEU A 178 -3.40 -16.14 25.62
N ILE A 179 -3.66 -15.67 24.42
CA ILE A 179 -2.99 -16.11 23.19
C ILE A 179 -2.55 -14.90 22.37
N SER A 180 -1.67 -15.12 21.39
CA SER A 180 -1.33 -14.09 20.39
C SER A 180 -2.50 -13.87 19.44
N ALA A 181 -2.78 -12.61 19.12
CA ALA A 181 -3.70 -12.20 18.07
C ALA A 181 -3.05 -12.15 16.69
N GLU A 182 -1.76 -12.48 16.56
CA GLU A 182 -0.98 -12.29 15.32
C GLU A 182 -1.72 -12.71 14.05
N PRO A 183 -2.29 -13.93 13.90
CA PRO A 183 -2.95 -14.32 12.67
C PRO A 183 -4.20 -13.47 12.35
N LEU A 184 -4.98 -13.10 13.37
CA LEU A 184 -6.14 -12.24 13.21
C LEU A 184 -5.74 -10.80 12.88
N ALA A 185 -4.72 -10.29 13.55
CA ALA A 185 -4.21 -8.94 13.36
C ALA A 185 -3.65 -8.74 11.95
N VAL A 186 -2.87 -9.71 11.46
CA VAL A 186 -2.34 -9.72 10.08
C VAL A 186 -3.50 -9.79 9.08
N ALA A 187 -4.44 -10.74 9.24
CA ALA A 187 -5.59 -10.86 8.35
C ALA A 187 -6.48 -9.60 8.34
N TRP A 188 -6.63 -8.91 9.47
CA TRP A 188 -7.31 -7.62 9.55
C TRP A 188 -6.58 -6.54 8.75
N LEU A 189 -5.25 -6.48 8.81
CA LEU A 189 -4.46 -5.48 8.11
C LEU A 189 -4.39 -5.74 6.60
N GLU A 190 -4.26 -6.99 6.18
CA GLU A 190 -4.03 -7.30 4.76
C GLU A 190 -5.31 -7.32 3.92
N GLN A 191 -6.45 -7.78 4.46
CA GLN A 191 -7.67 -7.94 3.66
C GLN A 191 -8.43 -6.63 3.50
N ARG A 192 -8.87 -6.36 2.26
CA ARG A 192 -9.67 -5.19 1.88
C ARG A 192 -11.12 -5.58 1.61
N ILE A 193 -12.03 -4.62 1.82
CA ILE A 193 -13.43 -4.73 1.38
C ILE A 193 -13.66 -3.94 0.08
N PRO A 194 -14.72 -4.21 -0.70
CA PRO A 194 -14.95 -3.55 -1.98
C PRO A 194 -14.97 -2.02 -1.93
N GLU A 195 -15.47 -1.44 -0.82
CA GLU A 195 -15.52 0.00 -0.62
C GLU A 195 -14.12 0.63 -0.51
N GLU A 196 -13.17 -0.09 0.11
CA GLU A 196 -11.77 0.34 0.16
C GLU A 196 -11.15 0.30 -1.23
N ILE A 197 -11.36 -0.78 -2.00
CA ILE A 197 -10.79 -0.94 -3.34
C ILE A 197 -11.28 0.15 -4.30
N ALA A 198 -12.56 0.53 -4.23
CA ALA A 198 -13.10 1.61 -5.06
C ALA A 198 -12.39 2.95 -4.82
N MET A 199 -11.96 3.22 -3.59
CA MET A 199 -11.21 4.44 -3.24
C MET A 199 -9.71 4.27 -3.42
N TYR A 200 -9.20 3.05 -3.30
CA TYR A 200 -7.79 2.75 -3.54
C TYR A 200 -7.40 3.01 -4.99
N LYS A 201 -8.23 2.59 -5.96
CA LYS A 201 -8.05 2.97 -7.38
C LYS A 201 -7.88 4.47 -7.57
N LYS A 202 -8.67 5.29 -6.85
CA LYS A 202 -8.54 6.75 -6.91
C LYS A 202 -7.24 7.25 -6.29
N ALA A 203 -6.80 6.64 -5.19
CA ALA A 203 -5.54 7.02 -4.55
C ALA A 203 -4.35 6.74 -5.48
N VAL A 204 -4.31 5.56 -6.11
CA VAL A 204 -3.27 5.20 -7.08
C VAL A 204 -3.30 6.11 -8.31
N ALA A 205 -4.49 6.38 -8.87
CA ALA A 205 -4.63 7.32 -9.99
C ALA A 205 -4.13 8.75 -9.65
N ILE A 206 -4.33 9.20 -8.39
CA ILE A 206 -3.77 10.47 -7.91
C ILE A 206 -2.25 10.41 -7.87
N ALA A 207 -1.65 9.32 -7.36
CA ALA A 207 -0.21 9.14 -7.32
C ALA A 207 0.39 9.16 -8.73
N HIS A 208 -0.18 8.41 -9.67
CA HIS A 208 0.23 8.41 -11.09
C HIS A 208 0.16 9.80 -11.73
N GLN A 209 -0.90 10.56 -11.46
CA GLN A 209 -1.03 11.92 -11.99
C GLN A 209 0.03 12.87 -11.40
N ILE A 210 0.36 12.73 -10.13
CA ILE A 210 1.44 13.52 -9.49
C ILE A 210 2.79 13.17 -10.12
N ILE A 211 3.07 11.88 -10.35
CA ILE A 211 4.29 11.44 -11.03
C ILE A 211 4.37 12.02 -12.45
N ALA A 212 3.30 11.91 -13.22
CA ALA A 212 3.25 12.45 -14.58
C ALA A 212 3.39 13.99 -14.62
N GLU A 213 2.89 14.70 -13.61
CA GLU A 213 3.08 16.14 -13.47
C GLU A 213 4.55 16.47 -13.14
N GLY A 214 5.15 15.76 -12.17
CA GLY A 214 6.56 15.92 -11.77
C GLY A 214 7.52 15.62 -12.92
N PHE A 215 7.27 14.56 -13.68
CA PHE A 215 8.04 14.17 -14.84
C PHE A 215 7.60 14.89 -16.11
N SER A 216 7.50 16.20 -16.03
CA SER A 216 7.13 17.05 -17.16
C SER A 216 7.99 18.30 -17.28
N SER A 217 8.04 18.89 -18.48
CA SER A 217 8.71 20.18 -18.73
C SER A 217 8.04 21.39 -18.04
N LYS A 218 6.92 21.19 -17.34
CA LYS A 218 6.34 22.21 -16.46
C LYS A 218 7.09 22.31 -15.13
N VAL A 219 7.69 21.22 -14.69
CA VAL A 219 8.40 21.10 -13.41
C VAL A 219 9.91 21.05 -13.64
N ILE A 220 10.36 20.27 -14.63
CA ILE A 220 11.77 20.05 -14.92
C ILE A 220 12.26 21.04 -15.98
N THR A 221 13.25 21.83 -15.61
CA THR A 221 14.07 22.62 -16.55
C THR A 221 15.40 21.88 -16.75
N VAL A 222 15.56 21.26 -17.91
CA VAL A 222 16.77 20.49 -18.26
C VAL A 222 18.04 21.35 -18.11
N GLY A 223 19.07 20.81 -17.50
CA GLY A 223 20.33 21.51 -17.21
C GLY A 223 20.29 22.43 -16.00
N LYS A 224 19.16 22.48 -15.25
CA LYS A 224 19.01 23.32 -14.04
C LYS A 224 18.40 22.56 -12.88
N THR A 225 17.23 21.93 -13.08
CA THR A 225 16.53 21.20 -12.04
C THR A 225 17.36 20.01 -11.58
N THR A 226 17.50 19.85 -10.26
CA THR A 226 18.21 18.72 -9.67
C THR A 226 17.26 17.60 -9.24
N THR A 227 17.81 16.43 -8.95
CA THR A 227 17.04 15.32 -8.35
C THR A 227 16.43 15.72 -7.01
N THR A 228 17.17 16.47 -6.20
CA THR A 228 16.73 17.00 -4.90
C THR A 228 15.57 17.99 -5.06
N ASP A 229 15.67 18.94 -6.01
CA ASP A 229 14.57 19.88 -6.31
C ASP A 229 13.28 19.14 -6.65
N LEU A 230 13.39 18.08 -7.47
CA LEU A 230 12.23 17.30 -7.89
C LEU A 230 11.65 16.47 -6.74
N THR A 231 12.48 15.87 -5.90
CA THR A 231 12.07 15.18 -4.69
C THR A 231 11.25 16.09 -3.77
N TRP A 232 11.73 17.30 -3.51
CA TRP A 232 11.00 18.28 -2.70
C TRP A 232 9.75 18.81 -3.39
N TRP A 233 9.75 18.93 -4.72
CA TRP A 233 8.55 19.26 -5.48
C TRP A 233 7.44 18.23 -5.24
N PHE A 234 7.74 16.93 -5.27
CA PHE A 234 6.76 15.88 -4.95
C PHE A 234 6.18 16.06 -3.55
N ARG A 235 7.03 16.35 -2.55
CA ARG A 235 6.57 16.61 -1.16
C ARG A 235 5.64 17.82 -1.08
N GLU A 236 6.00 18.92 -1.73
CA GLU A 236 5.17 20.13 -1.75
C GLU A 236 3.85 19.87 -2.49
N ARG A 237 3.87 19.12 -3.58
CA ARG A 237 2.67 18.80 -4.35
C ARG A 237 1.68 17.97 -3.55
N VAL A 238 2.14 16.98 -2.80
CA VAL A 238 1.32 16.21 -1.84
C VAL A 238 0.66 17.13 -0.81
N ARG A 239 1.42 18.08 -0.24
CA ARG A 239 0.92 19.05 0.74
C ARG A 239 -0.14 19.99 0.13
N GLU A 240 0.08 20.50 -1.07
CA GLU A 240 -0.87 21.37 -1.79
C GLU A 240 -2.21 20.67 -2.03
N LEU A 241 -2.19 19.39 -2.34
CA LEU A 241 -3.37 18.53 -2.50
C LEU A 241 -3.98 18.11 -1.15
N LYS A 242 -3.41 18.55 -0.02
CA LYS A 242 -3.87 18.18 1.33
C LYS A 242 -3.86 16.67 1.55
N LEU A 243 -2.90 15.99 0.94
CA LEU A 243 -2.58 14.59 1.15
C LEU A 243 -1.43 14.44 2.14
N GLN A 244 -1.11 13.21 2.50
CA GLN A 244 0.05 12.85 3.29
C GLN A 244 0.92 11.87 2.49
N THR A 245 2.15 11.69 2.90
CA THR A 245 3.03 10.63 2.43
C THR A 245 3.52 9.82 3.62
N TRP A 246 3.88 8.57 3.40
CA TRP A 246 4.35 7.67 4.44
C TRP A 246 5.88 7.46 4.39
N PHE A 247 6.52 7.88 3.29
CA PHE A 247 7.99 7.95 3.16
C PHE A 247 8.42 9.18 2.38
N HIS A 248 9.71 9.49 2.43
CA HIS A 248 10.28 10.57 1.63
C HIS A 248 10.55 10.05 0.22
N PRO A 249 9.98 10.65 -0.84
CA PRO A 249 10.21 10.19 -2.21
C PRO A 249 11.69 10.21 -2.58
N SER A 250 12.07 9.36 -3.50
CA SER A 250 13.41 9.41 -4.09
C SER A 250 13.36 9.63 -5.60
N VAL A 251 14.32 10.36 -6.13
CA VAL A 251 14.52 10.54 -7.57
C VAL A 251 15.96 10.21 -7.90
N SER A 252 16.15 9.29 -8.85
CA SER A 252 17.47 8.87 -9.30
C SER A 252 17.62 8.97 -10.81
N ILE A 253 18.88 8.98 -11.29
CA ILE A 253 19.24 9.12 -12.70
C ILE A 253 20.17 7.98 -13.11
N GLN A 254 19.88 7.39 -14.26
CA GLN A 254 20.80 6.55 -14.99
C GLN A 254 21.14 7.23 -16.33
N ARG A 255 22.45 7.38 -16.63
CA ARG A 255 22.94 8.04 -17.85
C ARG A 255 24.15 7.33 -18.42
N ALA A 256 24.44 7.58 -19.70
CA ALA A 256 25.43 6.86 -20.47
C ALA A 256 26.87 6.99 -19.92
N ASP A 257 27.22 8.17 -19.40
CA ASP A 257 28.61 8.53 -19.02
C ASP A 257 28.98 8.27 -17.55
N LYS A 258 28.02 7.75 -16.75
CA LYS A 258 28.25 7.46 -15.33
C LYS A 258 28.39 5.97 -15.04
N THR A 259 29.09 5.66 -13.95
CA THR A 259 29.20 4.31 -13.39
C THR A 259 27.84 3.65 -13.16
N THR A 260 27.82 2.35 -13.10
CA THR A 260 26.62 1.53 -12.82
C THR A 260 25.84 2.05 -11.62
N PHE A 261 24.52 2.00 -11.73
CA PHE A 261 23.61 2.22 -10.62
C PHE A 261 23.95 1.27 -9.47
N ASP A 262 24.25 1.82 -8.30
CA ASP A 262 24.49 1.06 -7.10
C ASP A 262 23.23 1.13 -6.22
N HIS A 263 22.62 -0.03 -5.97
CA HIS A 263 21.39 -0.12 -5.17
C HIS A 263 21.61 0.33 -3.72
N GLU A 264 22.79 0.06 -3.16
CA GLU A 264 23.10 0.46 -1.78
C GLU A 264 23.20 1.98 -1.63
N THR A 265 23.67 2.68 -2.65
CA THR A 265 23.76 4.15 -2.62
C THR A 265 22.46 4.86 -2.98
N SER A 266 21.48 4.16 -3.58
CA SER A 266 20.18 4.77 -3.94
C SER A 266 19.27 5.03 -2.76
N PHE A 267 19.47 4.34 -1.64
CA PHE A 267 18.75 4.57 -0.38
C PHE A 267 19.43 5.60 0.53
N SER A 268 20.70 5.89 0.31
CA SER A 268 21.35 7.05 0.93
C SER A 268 20.94 8.31 0.15
N GLU A 269 20.87 9.46 0.82
CA GLU A 269 20.78 10.76 0.14
C GLU A 269 21.95 10.84 -0.86
N GLY A 270 21.68 10.38 -2.10
CA GLY A 270 22.67 10.37 -3.17
C GLY A 270 23.10 11.79 -3.49
N ASP A 271 24.28 11.93 -4.09
CA ASP A 271 24.74 13.22 -4.58
C ASP A 271 23.67 13.87 -5.45
N GLU A 272 23.33 15.11 -5.12
CA GLU A 272 22.44 15.94 -5.92
C GLU A 272 22.91 15.97 -7.37
N GLN A 273 22.05 15.61 -8.30
CA GLN A 273 22.39 15.54 -9.71
C GLN A 273 21.50 16.45 -10.55
N ILE A 274 22.13 17.27 -11.40
CA ILE A 274 21.40 18.07 -12.39
C ILE A 274 20.87 17.15 -13.48
N ILE A 275 19.57 17.23 -13.74
CA ILE A 275 18.86 16.48 -14.79
C ILE A 275 19.29 17.02 -16.17
N GLN A 276 19.73 16.13 -17.07
CA GLN A 276 20.26 16.47 -18.38
C GLN A 276 19.54 15.70 -19.50
N ALA A 277 19.64 16.23 -20.71
CA ALA A 277 19.13 15.54 -21.89
C ALA A 277 19.80 14.18 -22.07
N GLY A 278 19.00 13.14 -22.27
CA GLY A 278 19.45 11.75 -22.40
C GLY A 278 19.42 10.95 -21.10
N ASP A 279 19.02 11.55 -19.97
CA ASP A 279 18.86 10.85 -18.70
C ASP A 279 17.65 9.95 -18.71
N LEU A 280 17.79 8.77 -18.13
CA LEU A 280 16.70 7.91 -17.69
C LEU A 280 16.45 8.18 -16.20
N LEU A 281 15.35 8.85 -15.89
CA LEU A 281 14.93 9.14 -14.53
C LEU A 281 14.15 7.97 -13.95
N HIS A 282 14.20 7.86 -12.65
CA HIS A 282 13.37 6.98 -11.84
C HIS A 282 12.84 7.76 -10.64
N VAL A 283 11.59 7.53 -10.28
CA VAL A 283 10.99 8.02 -9.04
C VAL A 283 10.44 6.85 -8.26
N ASP A 284 10.60 6.91 -6.96
CA ASP A 284 9.89 6.12 -5.98
C ASP A 284 9.04 7.06 -5.13
N PHE A 285 7.71 6.86 -5.19
CA PHE A 285 6.74 7.83 -4.69
C PHE A 285 5.45 7.17 -4.16
N GLY A 286 5.03 7.60 -2.97
CA GLY A 286 3.79 7.15 -2.38
C GLY A 286 3.02 8.25 -1.65
N ILE A 287 1.70 8.10 -1.60
CA ILE A 287 0.80 8.98 -0.84
C ILE A 287 -0.01 8.18 0.17
N THR A 288 -0.51 8.89 1.19
CA THR A 288 -1.54 8.37 2.09
C THR A 288 -2.84 9.12 1.84
N TYR A 289 -3.89 8.38 1.47
CA TYR A 289 -5.23 8.89 1.29
C TYR A 289 -6.27 7.96 1.90
N LEU A 290 -7.15 8.48 2.74
CA LEU A 290 -8.21 7.72 3.43
C LEU A 290 -7.68 6.54 4.27
N ARG A 291 -6.52 6.70 4.89
CA ARG A 291 -5.75 5.67 5.61
C ARG A 291 -5.18 4.53 4.74
N LEU A 292 -5.22 4.68 3.43
CA LEU A 292 -4.57 3.76 2.50
C LEU A 292 -3.32 4.41 1.94
N ASN A 293 -2.24 3.66 1.88
CA ASN A 293 -0.97 4.07 1.31
C ASN A 293 -0.85 3.53 -0.11
N THR A 294 -0.23 4.31 -1.00
CA THR A 294 0.20 3.86 -2.33
C THR A 294 1.71 3.78 -2.38
N ASP A 295 2.22 2.97 -3.29
CA ASP A 295 3.63 2.84 -3.58
C ASP A 295 3.83 2.64 -5.08
N THR A 296 4.67 3.47 -5.70
CA THR A 296 4.77 3.47 -7.16
C THR A 296 6.16 3.90 -7.61
N GLN A 297 6.79 3.08 -8.43
CA GLN A 297 8.05 3.42 -9.09
C GLN A 297 7.84 3.48 -10.60
N GLN A 298 8.21 4.60 -11.20
CA GLN A 298 8.09 4.82 -12.64
C GLN A 298 9.34 5.51 -13.21
N HIS A 299 9.48 5.37 -14.53
CA HIS A 299 10.58 5.93 -15.30
C HIS A 299 10.13 7.06 -16.22
N ALA A 300 11.04 8.03 -16.43
CA ALA A 300 10.92 9.05 -17.47
C ALA A 300 12.23 9.15 -18.25
N TYR A 301 12.14 9.56 -19.51
CA TYR A 301 13.30 9.85 -20.34
C TYR A 301 13.33 11.33 -20.71
N VAL A 302 14.49 11.96 -20.52
CA VAL A 302 14.72 13.34 -20.94
C VAL A 302 15.18 13.36 -22.38
N LEU A 303 14.33 13.84 -23.28
CA LEU A 303 14.61 13.88 -24.72
C LEU A 303 15.84 14.71 -25.03
N LYS A 304 16.69 14.19 -25.92
CA LYS A 304 17.76 14.98 -26.53
C LYS A 304 17.21 15.89 -27.62
N GLU A 305 18.01 16.84 -28.05
CA GLU A 305 17.67 17.70 -29.20
C GLU A 305 17.27 16.84 -30.42
N ASN A 306 16.14 17.17 -31.05
CA ASN A 306 15.56 16.46 -32.18
C ASN A 306 14.96 15.06 -31.91
N GLU A 307 14.94 14.58 -30.68
CA GLU A 307 14.21 13.38 -30.32
C GLU A 307 12.72 13.70 -30.05
N THR A 308 11.84 12.81 -30.50
CA THR A 308 10.37 12.88 -30.28
C THR A 308 9.87 11.72 -29.45
N GLN A 309 10.71 10.71 -29.23
CA GLN A 309 10.44 9.51 -28.45
C GLN A 309 11.74 9.03 -27.78
N ALA A 310 11.60 8.21 -26.75
CA ALA A 310 12.76 7.57 -26.13
C ALA A 310 13.46 6.61 -27.13
N PRO A 311 14.78 6.42 -27.00
CA PRO A 311 15.51 5.46 -27.82
C PRO A 311 14.95 4.04 -27.66
N GLU A 312 14.92 3.30 -28.77
CA GLU A 312 14.31 1.97 -28.80
C GLU A 312 14.93 0.99 -27.80
N TYR A 313 16.22 1.11 -27.52
CA TYR A 313 16.89 0.28 -26.51
C TYR A 313 16.34 0.51 -25.08
N LEU A 314 15.91 1.73 -24.72
CA LEU A 314 15.25 2.00 -23.43
C LEU A 314 13.79 1.53 -23.44
N ILE A 315 13.07 1.72 -24.55
CA ILE A 315 11.72 1.18 -24.72
C ILE A 315 11.73 -0.35 -24.57
N ASN A 316 12.71 -1.03 -25.17
CA ASN A 316 12.86 -2.48 -25.07
C ASN A 316 13.29 -2.90 -23.66
N ALA A 317 14.10 -2.10 -22.96
CA ALA A 317 14.44 -2.34 -21.55
C ALA A 317 13.19 -2.30 -20.66
N LEU A 318 12.32 -1.29 -20.82
CA LEU A 318 11.05 -1.21 -20.09
C LEU A 318 10.14 -2.42 -20.37
N LYS A 319 10.02 -2.85 -21.64
CA LYS A 319 9.26 -4.06 -21.99
C LYS A 319 9.78 -5.32 -21.27
N ARG A 320 11.08 -5.43 -21.04
CA ARG A 320 11.67 -6.55 -20.25
C ARG A 320 11.29 -6.44 -18.77
N GLY A 321 11.19 -5.24 -18.22
CA GLY A 321 10.63 -5.01 -16.88
C GLY A 321 9.16 -5.45 -16.81
N ASN A 322 8.32 -5.05 -17.77
CA ASN A 322 6.92 -5.48 -17.85
C ASN A 322 6.79 -7.02 -18.03
N GLN A 323 7.67 -7.64 -18.79
CA GLN A 323 7.72 -9.10 -18.90
C GLN A 323 7.98 -9.77 -17.55
N LEU A 324 8.84 -9.19 -16.72
CA LEU A 324 9.06 -9.69 -15.36
C LEU A 324 7.81 -9.54 -14.49
N GLN A 325 7.10 -8.41 -14.58
CA GLN A 325 5.82 -8.21 -13.88
C GLN A 325 4.80 -9.27 -14.29
N ASP A 326 4.68 -9.59 -15.61
CA ASP A 326 3.75 -10.62 -16.10
C ASP A 326 4.11 -12.02 -15.56
N ILE A 327 5.39 -12.38 -15.59
CA ILE A 327 5.85 -13.65 -15.02
C ILE A 327 5.53 -13.70 -13.53
N PHE A 328 5.91 -12.67 -12.79
CA PHE A 328 5.78 -12.64 -11.35
C PHE A 328 4.32 -12.76 -10.90
N THR A 329 3.43 -11.94 -11.45
CA THR A 329 2.01 -11.93 -11.07
C THR A 329 1.28 -13.21 -11.49
N SER A 330 1.75 -13.93 -12.52
CA SER A 330 1.16 -15.19 -12.94
C SER A 330 1.37 -16.35 -11.95
N HIS A 331 2.34 -16.23 -11.04
CA HIS A 331 2.61 -17.26 -10.02
C HIS A 331 1.80 -17.10 -8.73
N PHE A 332 1.06 -15.99 -8.59
CA PHE A 332 0.21 -15.80 -7.42
C PHE A 332 -0.91 -16.84 -7.35
N ALA A 333 -1.00 -17.55 -6.26
CA ALA A 333 -2.07 -18.51 -6.00
C ALA A 333 -2.39 -18.58 -4.50
N ILE A 334 -3.65 -18.80 -4.17
CA ILE A 334 -4.10 -18.94 -2.78
C ILE A 334 -3.30 -20.03 -2.08
N GLY A 335 -2.81 -19.73 -0.89
CA GLY A 335 -2.12 -20.69 -0.03
C GLY A 335 -0.66 -20.96 -0.39
N LYS A 336 -0.15 -20.48 -1.53
CA LYS A 336 1.30 -20.44 -1.76
C LYS A 336 1.94 -19.45 -0.80
N THR A 337 3.11 -19.77 -0.32
CA THR A 337 3.93 -18.84 0.46
C THR A 337 4.61 -17.81 -0.45
N GLY A 338 5.00 -16.67 0.10
CA GLY A 338 5.78 -15.67 -0.63
C GLY A 338 7.09 -16.24 -1.17
N ASN A 339 7.75 -17.11 -0.39
CA ASN A 339 8.98 -17.77 -0.78
C ASN A 339 8.78 -18.75 -1.96
N GLU A 340 7.65 -19.46 -2.04
CA GLU A 340 7.33 -20.32 -3.19
C GLU A 340 7.11 -19.48 -4.45
N VAL A 341 6.31 -18.41 -4.38
CA VAL A 341 6.09 -17.52 -5.53
C VAL A 341 7.39 -16.85 -5.98
N LEU A 342 8.20 -16.35 -5.06
CA LEU A 342 9.51 -15.77 -5.35
C LEU A 342 10.40 -16.75 -6.11
N LYS A 343 10.53 -17.97 -5.60
CA LYS A 343 11.39 -19.02 -6.19
C LYS A 343 10.94 -19.38 -7.59
N GLU A 344 9.65 -19.61 -7.79
CA GLU A 344 9.09 -20.02 -9.08
C GLU A 344 9.21 -18.90 -10.12
N SER A 345 8.84 -17.68 -9.75
CA SER A 345 8.89 -16.50 -10.62
C SER A 345 10.33 -16.20 -11.06
N ARG A 346 11.28 -16.25 -10.12
CA ARG A 346 12.68 -16.02 -10.44
C ARG A 346 13.26 -17.09 -11.34
N ALA A 347 12.90 -18.36 -11.10
CA ALA A 347 13.35 -19.47 -11.94
C ALA A 347 12.87 -19.31 -13.39
N GLU A 348 11.58 -18.97 -13.58
CA GLU A 348 11.02 -18.73 -14.92
C GLU A 348 11.64 -17.49 -15.59
N ALA A 349 11.78 -16.37 -14.85
CA ALA A 349 12.37 -15.15 -15.39
C ALA A 349 13.82 -15.37 -15.86
N ILE A 350 14.64 -16.08 -15.06
CA ILE A 350 16.02 -16.40 -15.41
C ILE A 350 16.07 -17.33 -16.64
N ALA A 351 15.20 -18.33 -16.71
CA ALA A 351 15.10 -19.22 -17.88
C ALA A 351 14.74 -18.47 -19.17
N LYS A 352 14.00 -17.35 -19.05
CA LYS A 352 13.68 -16.42 -20.17
C LYS A 352 14.75 -15.34 -20.40
N GLY A 353 15.91 -15.44 -19.75
CA GLY A 353 17.04 -14.52 -19.93
C GLY A 353 16.85 -13.17 -19.28
N LEU A 354 15.99 -13.05 -18.25
CA LEU A 354 15.88 -11.89 -17.40
C LEU A 354 16.87 -11.97 -16.21
N LYS A 355 17.17 -10.83 -15.62
CA LYS A 355 17.99 -10.70 -14.40
C LYS A 355 17.16 -10.08 -13.27
N PRO A 356 16.23 -10.85 -12.66
CA PRO A 356 15.25 -10.32 -11.75
C PRO A 356 15.79 -10.06 -10.34
N THR A 357 15.37 -8.95 -9.75
CA THR A 357 15.31 -8.73 -8.30
C THR A 357 13.87 -8.42 -7.94
N ILE A 358 13.29 -9.13 -6.96
CA ILE A 358 11.88 -8.99 -6.58
C ILE A 358 11.83 -8.61 -5.10
N TYR A 359 11.08 -7.54 -4.82
CA TYR A 359 10.78 -7.09 -3.48
C TYR A 359 9.32 -6.61 -3.42
N THR A 360 8.40 -7.54 -3.29
CA THR A 360 6.97 -7.24 -3.27
C THR A 360 6.41 -7.47 -1.87
N HIS A 361 5.59 -6.56 -1.41
CA HIS A 361 4.99 -6.59 -0.08
C HIS A 361 3.49 -6.24 -0.11
N PRO A 362 2.71 -6.67 0.89
CA PRO A 362 1.36 -6.16 1.06
C PRO A 362 1.37 -4.66 1.33
N ILE A 363 0.30 -3.97 0.90
CA ILE A 363 0.13 -2.54 1.12
C ILE A 363 -1.31 -2.22 1.55
N GLY A 364 -1.49 -1.17 2.34
CA GLY A 364 -2.80 -0.77 2.84
C GLY A 364 -2.72 0.29 3.92
N TYR A 365 -3.10 -0.04 5.15
CA TYR A 365 -2.98 0.88 6.30
C TYR A 365 -1.52 1.26 6.60
N HIS A 366 -0.59 0.43 6.23
CA HIS A 366 0.85 0.68 6.26
C HIS A 366 1.39 0.52 4.84
N GLY A 367 2.47 1.20 4.50
CA GLY A 367 3.15 1.02 3.21
C GLY A 367 3.76 -0.36 3.15
N HIS A 368 4.80 -0.63 3.92
CA HIS A 368 5.26 -2.00 4.17
C HIS A 368 4.29 -2.66 5.16
N ALA A 369 3.24 -3.29 4.67
CA ALA A 369 2.17 -3.83 5.50
C ALA A 369 2.45 -5.26 5.99
N ALA A 370 1.75 -5.67 7.06
CA ALA A 370 1.77 -7.06 7.50
C ALA A 370 1.07 -7.97 6.48
N GLY A 371 1.59 -9.17 6.31
CA GLY A 371 1.14 -10.18 5.35
C GLY A 371 2.31 -10.80 4.59
N THR A 372 2.03 -11.47 3.49
CA THR A 372 3.03 -12.22 2.73
C THR A 372 4.02 -11.32 2.02
N THR A 373 5.30 -11.38 2.39
CA THR A 373 6.41 -10.72 1.68
C THR A 373 6.99 -11.65 0.62
N LEU A 374 7.28 -11.14 -0.57
CA LEU A 374 7.77 -11.89 -1.72
C LEU A 374 9.16 -11.38 -2.11
N GLY A 375 10.19 -11.85 -1.42
CA GLY A 375 11.56 -11.37 -1.54
C GLY A 375 11.83 -10.05 -0.82
N MET A 376 13.08 -9.70 -0.72
CA MET A 376 13.60 -8.39 -0.33
C MET A 376 14.80 -8.09 -1.23
N TRP A 377 15.13 -6.82 -1.40
CA TRP A 377 16.22 -6.40 -2.30
C TRP A 377 17.55 -7.17 -2.06
N ASP A 378 17.83 -7.53 -0.81
CA ASP A 378 19.02 -8.27 -0.35
C ASP A 378 18.73 -9.76 -0.06
N SER A 379 17.47 -10.22 -0.08
CA SER A 379 17.06 -11.57 0.32
C SER A 379 16.30 -12.29 -0.80
N GLN A 380 17.00 -12.55 -1.91
CA GLN A 380 16.43 -13.13 -3.13
C GLN A 380 16.32 -14.66 -3.11
N GLN A 381 16.73 -15.31 -2.02
CA GLN A 381 16.60 -16.78 -1.82
C GLN A 381 15.39 -17.13 -0.94
N GLY A 382 14.76 -16.14 -0.34
CA GLY A 382 13.60 -16.24 0.54
C GLY A 382 13.73 -15.35 1.76
N VAL A 383 12.60 -15.04 2.36
CA VAL A 383 12.46 -14.22 3.58
C VAL A 383 11.90 -15.09 4.68
N ALA A 384 12.66 -15.30 5.75
CA ALA A 384 12.19 -16.10 6.88
C ALA A 384 11.06 -15.40 7.64
N GLY A 385 10.02 -16.13 8.00
CA GLY A 385 8.84 -15.61 8.67
C GLY A 385 7.82 -15.00 7.72
N ASP A 386 7.98 -13.76 7.32
CA ASP A 386 7.02 -13.05 6.46
C ASP A 386 6.85 -13.72 5.09
N GLY A 387 7.94 -14.22 4.51
CA GLY A 387 7.90 -14.95 3.25
C GLY A 387 7.36 -16.37 3.35
N ASP A 388 7.30 -16.94 4.56
CA ASP A 388 6.70 -18.26 4.83
C ASP A 388 5.19 -18.19 5.04
N TYR A 389 4.63 -16.96 5.10
CA TYR A 389 3.20 -16.74 5.24
C TYR A 389 2.47 -16.96 3.91
N PRO A 390 1.28 -17.60 3.92
CA PRO A 390 0.55 -17.89 2.70
C PRO A 390 -0.18 -16.66 2.15
N LEU A 391 -0.30 -16.59 0.82
CA LEU A 391 -1.10 -15.59 0.14
C LEU A 391 -2.60 -15.78 0.42
N HIS A 392 -3.28 -14.68 0.72
CA HIS A 392 -4.72 -14.63 0.92
C HIS A 392 -5.40 -13.75 -0.13
N LEU A 393 -6.64 -14.10 -0.49
CA LEU A 393 -7.46 -13.27 -1.37
C LEU A 393 -7.83 -11.94 -0.70
N ASN A 394 -8.17 -10.96 -1.54
CA ASN A 394 -8.56 -9.62 -1.16
C ASN A 394 -7.44 -8.82 -0.51
N THR A 395 -6.20 -9.09 -0.90
CA THR A 395 -4.99 -8.40 -0.45
C THR A 395 -4.48 -7.47 -1.54
N ALA A 396 -4.15 -6.23 -1.15
CA ALA A 396 -3.42 -5.32 -2.03
C ALA A 396 -1.91 -5.51 -1.83
N TYR A 397 -1.18 -5.48 -2.95
CA TYR A 397 0.27 -5.61 -2.99
C TYR A 397 0.88 -4.44 -3.75
N SER A 398 2.01 -3.94 -3.29
CA SER A 398 2.91 -3.21 -4.15
C SER A 398 3.77 -4.20 -4.91
N ILE A 399 3.57 -4.28 -6.24
CA ILE A 399 4.30 -5.20 -7.12
C ILE A 399 5.63 -4.53 -7.48
N GLU A 400 6.57 -4.61 -6.53
CA GLU A 400 7.90 -4.03 -6.65
C GLU A 400 8.91 -5.06 -7.15
N LEU A 401 9.65 -4.68 -8.19
CA LEU A 401 10.68 -5.51 -8.78
C LEU A 401 11.60 -4.69 -9.70
N ASN A 402 12.75 -5.23 -10.01
CA ASN A 402 13.58 -4.66 -11.07
C ASN A 402 14.20 -5.75 -11.95
N ASN A 403 14.49 -5.38 -13.18
CA ASN A 403 15.21 -6.19 -14.12
C ASN A 403 16.47 -5.47 -14.60
N ALA A 404 17.62 -6.08 -14.43
CA ALA A 404 18.86 -5.54 -14.96
C ALA A 404 18.95 -5.84 -16.47
N VAL A 405 19.29 -4.80 -17.26
CA VAL A 405 19.37 -4.86 -18.72
C VAL A 405 20.66 -4.21 -19.20
N TYR A 406 21.45 -4.94 -20.01
CA TYR A 406 22.63 -4.36 -20.64
C TYR A 406 22.23 -3.47 -21.82
N ILE A 407 22.68 -2.24 -21.82
CA ILE A 407 22.42 -1.24 -22.86
C ILE A 407 23.69 -1.04 -23.70
N GLU A 408 23.70 -1.65 -24.86
CA GLU A 408 24.86 -1.60 -25.78
C GLU A 408 25.35 -0.18 -26.09
N PRO A 409 24.50 0.81 -26.45
CA PRO A 409 24.94 2.17 -26.70
C PRO A 409 25.57 2.88 -25.48
N TRP A 410 25.26 2.43 -24.26
CA TRP A 410 25.82 2.94 -23.03
C TRP A 410 26.99 2.11 -22.50
N ASN A 411 27.23 0.93 -23.10
CA ASN A 411 28.22 -0.04 -22.69
C ASN A 411 28.18 -0.37 -21.19
N LYS A 412 26.95 -0.48 -20.65
CA LYS A 412 26.73 -0.81 -19.23
C LYS A 412 25.36 -1.45 -18.98
N GLU A 413 25.24 -2.06 -17.82
CA GLU A 413 23.96 -2.54 -17.30
C GLU A 413 23.22 -1.42 -16.59
N ILE A 414 21.92 -1.32 -16.83
CA ILE A 414 20.98 -0.45 -16.11
C ILE A 414 19.94 -1.30 -15.41
N ARG A 415 19.20 -0.70 -14.47
CA ARG A 415 18.06 -1.32 -13.82
C ARG A 415 16.76 -0.64 -14.23
N ILE A 416 15.82 -1.44 -14.67
CA ILE A 416 14.42 -1.01 -14.85
C ILE A 416 13.69 -1.41 -13.56
N MET A 417 13.43 -0.43 -12.73
CA MET A 417 12.74 -0.54 -11.44
C MET A 417 11.29 -0.14 -11.64
N LEU A 418 10.39 -1.02 -11.33
CA LEU A 418 8.94 -0.83 -11.50
C LEU A 418 8.23 -1.24 -10.23
N GLU A 419 7.28 -0.40 -9.83
CA GLU A 419 6.42 -0.68 -8.70
C GLU A 419 5.02 -0.13 -8.97
N GLU A 420 4.03 -0.99 -8.79
CA GLU A 420 2.64 -0.62 -9.03
C GLU A 420 1.72 -1.32 -8.03
N ASP A 421 0.80 -0.57 -7.47
CA ASP A 421 -0.22 -1.11 -6.58
C ASP A 421 -1.19 -2.02 -7.34
N ALA A 422 -1.31 -3.24 -6.87
CA ALA A 422 -2.17 -4.27 -7.45
C ALA A 422 -3.06 -4.93 -6.39
N PHE A 423 -4.06 -5.64 -6.85
CA PHE A 423 -4.98 -6.36 -5.98
C PHE A 423 -5.07 -7.83 -6.39
N PHE A 424 -4.95 -8.72 -5.40
CA PHE A 424 -5.06 -10.15 -5.58
C PHE A 424 -6.43 -10.65 -5.10
N ASP A 425 -7.26 -11.09 -6.03
CA ASP A 425 -8.57 -11.68 -5.76
C ASP A 425 -8.76 -13.01 -6.50
N SER A 426 -9.99 -13.52 -6.54
CA SER A 426 -10.30 -14.78 -7.21
C SER A 426 -10.06 -14.78 -8.74
N SER A 427 -9.88 -13.63 -9.36
CA SER A 427 -9.53 -13.49 -10.77
C SER A 427 -8.02 -13.48 -11.03
N GLY A 428 -7.20 -13.45 -9.98
CA GLY A 428 -5.75 -13.30 -10.02
C GLY A 428 -5.29 -11.90 -9.58
N VAL A 429 -4.10 -11.49 -10.03
CA VAL A 429 -3.55 -10.16 -9.74
C VAL A 429 -3.92 -9.18 -10.85
N TRP A 430 -4.42 -8.00 -10.47
CA TRP A 430 -4.68 -6.91 -11.41
C TRP A 430 -4.28 -5.56 -10.80
N TYR A 431 -3.72 -4.67 -11.61
CA TYR A 431 -3.24 -3.36 -11.18
C TYR A 431 -4.41 -2.40 -10.93
N LEU A 432 -4.34 -1.64 -9.83
CA LEU A 432 -5.44 -0.75 -9.38
C LEU A 432 -5.72 0.40 -10.34
N ASP A 433 -4.69 0.97 -10.97
CA ASP A 433 -4.79 2.03 -11.99
C ASP A 433 -3.91 1.74 -13.22
N GLY A 434 -3.71 0.46 -13.54
CA GLY A 434 -2.78 0.04 -14.58
C GLY A 434 -1.33 -0.01 -14.10
N ARG A 435 -0.41 -0.12 -15.07
CA ARG A 435 1.04 -0.11 -14.83
C ARG A 435 1.74 0.70 -15.91
N GLN A 436 2.95 1.12 -15.65
CA GLN A 436 3.75 1.82 -16.64
C GLN A 436 4.15 0.89 -17.79
N THR A 437 3.71 1.18 -19.02
CA THR A 437 4.08 0.46 -20.25
C THR A 437 4.86 1.32 -21.24
N GLU A 438 4.92 2.62 -21.00
CA GLU A 438 5.65 3.60 -21.80
C GLU A 438 6.44 4.52 -20.88
N LEU A 439 7.62 4.96 -21.35
CA LEU A 439 8.40 5.97 -20.64
C LEU A 439 7.70 7.33 -20.70
N LEU A 440 7.61 8.03 -19.57
CA LEU A 440 7.23 9.44 -19.56
C LEU A 440 8.32 10.25 -20.29
N LEU A 441 7.93 11.26 -21.07
CA LEU A 441 8.86 12.02 -21.90
C LEU A 441 8.96 13.47 -21.42
N ILE A 442 10.18 13.93 -21.17
CA ILE A 442 10.50 15.27 -20.73
C ILE A 442 11.21 15.99 -21.89
N LYS A 443 10.69 17.17 -22.30
CA LYS A 443 11.22 18.00 -23.40
C LYS A 443 12.03 19.16 -22.88
#